data_56fb4d3a4ab3b27a2718aa2060968455
#
_entry.id   56fb4d3a4ab3b27a2718aa2060968455
#
_cell.length_a   1.000
_cell.length_b   1.000
_cell.length_c   1.000
_cell.angle_alpha   90.00
_cell.angle_beta   90.00
_cell.angle_gamma   90.00
#
_symmetry.space_group_name_H-M   'P 1'
#
loop_
_entity.id
_entity.type
_entity.pdbx_description
1 polymer ?
#
loop_
_entity_poly.entity_id
_entity_poly.type
_entity_poly.pdbx_seq_one_letter_code
_entity_poly.pdbx_strand_id
1 'polypeptide(L)'
;MTQKDYILRIAEDVGQALAQIIYHKKNQDYQGALSVIDEFFKQTVGAGSSFIHAISEETVLTMLTLLGILDVEKALLIATLLKAEGDIYEDQGNPDAAYDSYLTSLNLFLEILLRDDNLHDLRCSSEIEDLLGKLEAYELPLNTRRLLFQLYLCAFLK
;
A
#
# COMPACT_ATOMS: atom_id res chain seq x y z
N MET A 1 2.99 -22.71 -13.56
CA MET A 1 2.81 -21.25 -13.76
C MET A 1 4.18 -20.59 -13.70
N THR A 2 4.55 -19.81 -14.70
CA THR A 2 5.80 -19.06 -14.68
C THR A 2 5.65 -17.82 -13.79
N GLN A 3 6.78 -17.27 -13.34
CA GLN A 3 6.78 -16.01 -12.58
C GLN A 3 6.13 -14.87 -13.37
N LYS A 4 6.36 -14.83 -14.68
CA LYS A 4 5.75 -13.85 -15.57
C LYS A 4 4.21 -13.95 -15.57
N ASP A 5 3.68 -15.17 -15.63
CA ASP A 5 2.23 -15.39 -15.61
C ASP A 5 1.62 -14.97 -14.26
N TYR A 6 2.33 -15.22 -13.18
CA TYR A 6 1.93 -14.81 -11.82
C TYR A 6 1.86 -13.28 -11.71
N ILE A 7 2.90 -12.57 -12.19
CA ILE A 7 2.95 -11.11 -12.16
C ILE A 7 1.83 -10.51 -13.02
N LEU A 8 1.58 -11.08 -14.21
CA LEU A 8 0.50 -10.61 -15.09
C LEU A 8 -0.87 -10.80 -14.42
N ARG A 9 -1.08 -11.91 -13.74
CA ARG A 9 -2.34 -12.17 -13.02
C ARG A 9 -2.56 -11.12 -11.93
N ILE A 10 -1.54 -10.84 -11.12
CA ILE A 10 -1.64 -9.83 -10.08
C ILE A 10 -1.93 -8.46 -10.69
N ALA A 11 -1.25 -8.09 -11.77
CA ALA A 11 -1.49 -6.82 -12.45
C ALA A 11 -2.93 -6.71 -12.97
N GLU A 12 -3.49 -7.79 -13.50
CA GLU A 12 -4.88 -7.85 -13.94
C GLU A 12 -5.84 -7.69 -12.77
N ASP A 13 -5.59 -8.41 -11.68
CA ASP A 13 -6.43 -8.36 -10.47
C ASP A 13 -6.42 -6.94 -9.86
N VAL A 14 -5.26 -6.30 -9.80
CA VAL A 14 -5.12 -4.90 -9.37
C VAL A 14 -5.91 -3.97 -10.28
N GLY A 15 -5.76 -4.13 -11.59
CA GLY A 15 -6.46 -3.31 -12.56
C GLY A 15 -7.97 -3.42 -12.41
N GLN A 16 -8.49 -4.63 -12.21
CA GLN A 16 -9.92 -4.86 -11.98
C GLN A 16 -10.39 -4.21 -10.69
N ALA A 17 -9.64 -4.39 -9.59
CA ALA A 17 -9.99 -3.79 -8.31
C ALA A 17 -10.03 -2.27 -8.39
N LEU A 18 -9.02 -1.65 -9.00
CA LEU A 18 -8.97 -0.19 -9.18
C LEU A 18 -10.11 0.32 -10.06
N ALA A 19 -10.46 -0.41 -11.14
CA ALA A 19 -11.58 -0.06 -12.00
C ALA A 19 -12.91 -0.09 -11.23
N GLN A 20 -13.13 -1.10 -10.38
CA GLN A 20 -14.32 -1.20 -9.54
C GLN A 20 -14.37 -0.07 -8.51
N ILE A 21 -13.23 0.26 -7.91
CA ILE A 21 -13.13 1.36 -6.95
C ILE A 21 -13.52 2.69 -7.63
N ILE A 22 -12.97 2.95 -8.81
CA ILE A 22 -13.29 4.17 -9.58
C ILE A 22 -14.78 4.23 -9.91
N TYR A 23 -15.36 3.11 -10.33
CA TYR A 23 -16.79 3.02 -10.64
C TYR A 23 -17.64 3.38 -9.42
N HIS A 24 -17.37 2.79 -8.27
CA HIS A 24 -18.10 3.08 -7.04
C HIS A 24 -17.92 4.53 -6.59
N LYS A 25 -16.72 5.07 -6.70
CA LYS A 25 -16.45 6.48 -6.36
C LYS A 25 -17.22 7.43 -7.24
N LYS A 26 -17.31 7.19 -8.55
CA LYS A 26 -18.08 8.01 -9.48
C LYS A 26 -19.57 8.05 -9.14
N ASN A 27 -20.09 6.96 -8.58
CA ASN A 27 -21.48 6.86 -8.13
C ASN A 27 -21.65 7.29 -6.67
N GLN A 28 -20.61 7.85 -6.04
CA GLN A 28 -20.57 8.22 -4.63
C GLN A 28 -20.90 7.05 -3.70
N ASP A 29 -20.66 5.83 -4.15
CA ASP A 29 -20.83 4.61 -3.37
C ASP A 29 -19.50 4.26 -2.68
N TYR A 30 -19.16 5.04 -1.65
CA TYR A 30 -17.90 4.89 -0.93
C TYR A 30 -17.83 3.57 -0.15
N GLN A 31 -18.96 3.11 0.37
CA GLN A 31 -19.02 1.81 1.07
C GLN A 31 -18.76 0.66 0.09
N GLY A 32 -19.30 0.75 -1.12
CA GLY A 32 -19.00 -0.22 -2.17
C GLY A 32 -17.51 -0.24 -2.54
N ALA A 33 -16.89 0.93 -2.67
CA ALA A 33 -15.46 1.06 -2.94
C ALA A 33 -14.62 0.44 -1.81
N LEU A 34 -14.93 0.74 -0.56
CA LEU A 34 -14.24 0.18 0.60
C LEU A 34 -14.41 -1.34 0.68
N SER A 35 -15.59 -1.84 0.31
CA SER A 35 -15.86 -3.30 0.30
C SER A 35 -15.00 -4.02 -0.73
N VAL A 36 -14.74 -3.41 -1.88
CA VAL A 36 -13.84 -3.97 -2.90
C VAL A 36 -12.44 -4.16 -2.32
N ILE A 37 -11.94 -3.14 -1.61
CA ILE A 37 -10.61 -3.20 -0.98
C ILE A 37 -10.57 -4.26 0.12
N ASP A 38 -11.56 -4.28 0.98
CA ASP A 38 -11.66 -5.24 2.08
C ASP A 38 -11.66 -6.68 1.56
N GLU A 39 -12.45 -6.96 0.54
CA GLU A 39 -12.50 -8.27 -0.08
C GLU A 39 -11.16 -8.66 -0.71
N PHE A 40 -10.49 -7.72 -1.36
CA PHE A 40 -9.19 -7.95 -1.95
C PHE A 40 -8.15 -8.31 -0.89
N PHE A 41 -8.15 -7.63 0.25
CA PHE A 41 -7.26 -7.97 1.36
C PHE A 41 -7.55 -9.37 1.90
N LYS A 42 -8.82 -9.74 2.03
CA LYS A 42 -9.21 -11.11 2.46
C LYS A 42 -8.69 -12.17 1.51
N GLN A 43 -8.75 -11.92 0.21
CA GLN A 43 -8.24 -12.87 -0.80
C GLN A 43 -6.71 -12.94 -0.81
N THR A 44 -6.03 -11.84 -0.49
CA THR A 44 -4.56 -11.74 -0.60
C THR A 44 -3.85 -12.20 0.66
N VAL A 45 -4.31 -11.74 1.83
CA VAL A 45 -3.67 -12.04 3.13
C VAL A 45 -4.57 -12.82 4.08
N GLY A 46 -5.80 -13.11 3.69
CA GLY A 46 -6.75 -13.84 4.52
C GLY A 46 -7.45 -12.99 5.58
N ALA A 47 -7.28 -11.68 5.56
CA ALA A 47 -7.85 -10.78 6.55
C ALA A 47 -8.24 -9.44 5.92
N GLY A 48 -9.30 -8.82 6.42
CA GLY A 48 -9.81 -7.57 5.89
C GLY A 48 -9.04 -6.34 6.33
N SER A 49 -9.48 -5.17 5.87
CA SER A 49 -8.84 -3.89 6.11
C SER A 49 -8.66 -3.57 7.60
N SER A 50 -9.68 -3.82 8.42
CA SER A 50 -9.59 -3.54 9.86
C SER A 50 -8.47 -4.32 10.53
N PHE A 51 -8.22 -5.55 10.11
CA PHE A 51 -7.12 -6.35 10.61
C PHE A 51 -5.77 -5.77 10.17
N ILE A 52 -5.65 -5.37 8.90
CA ILE A 52 -4.43 -4.75 8.36
C ILE A 52 -4.07 -3.50 9.17
N HIS A 53 -5.05 -2.66 9.50
CA HIS A 53 -4.82 -1.46 10.31
C HIS A 53 -4.52 -1.75 11.80
N ALA A 54 -4.90 -2.92 12.29
CA ALA A 54 -4.68 -3.32 13.69
C ALA A 54 -3.29 -3.88 13.95
N ILE A 55 -2.55 -4.28 12.92
CA ILE A 55 -1.22 -4.88 13.04
C ILE A 55 -0.15 -3.94 12.48
N SER A 56 1.11 -4.18 12.82
CA SER A 56 2.23 -3.39 12.27
C SER A 56 2.50 -3.74 10.82
N GLU A 57 3.08 -2.80 10.08
CA GLU A 57 3.50 -3.01 8.69
C GLU A 57 4.51 -4.16 8.61
N GLU A 58 5.39 -4.28 9.60
CA GLU A 58 6.35 -5.38 9.69
C GLU A 58 5.64 -6.74 9.77
N THR A 59 4.55 -6.81 10.54
CA THR A 59 3.74 -8.04 10.64
C THR A 59 3.07 -8.36 9.30
N VAL A 60 2.53 -7.37 8.61
CA VAL A 60 1.95 -7.58 7.26
C VAL A 60 2.99 -8.20 6.32
N LEU A 61 4.20 -7.66 6.31
CA LEU A 61 5.28 -8.16 5.45
C LEU A 61 5.72 -9.57 5.85
N THR A 62 5.72 -9.86 7.14
CA THR A 62 6.02 -11.22 7.64
C THR A 62 4.99 -12.23 7.14
N MET A 63 3.71 -11.86 7.14
CA MET A 63 2.63 -12.71 6.61
C MET A 63 2.79 -12.98 5.11
N LEU A 64 3.43 -12.08 4.38
CA LEU A 64 3.67 -12.20 2.94
C LEU A 64 5.04 -12.81 2.62
N THR A 65 5.78 -13.24 3.64
CA THR A 65 7.11 -13.84 3.48
C THR A 65 7.00 -15.36 3.62
N LEU A 66 7.47 -16.08 2.61
CA LEU A 66 7.49 -17.54 2.60
C LEU A 66 8.93 -18.00 2.39
N LEU A 67 9.42 -18.86 3.31
CA LEU A 67 10.79 -19.38 3.27
C LEU A 67 11.86 -18.27 3.17
N GLY A 68 11.63 -17.17 3.88
CA GLY A 68 12.54 -16.03 3.92
C GLY A 68 12.45 -15.11 2.70
N ILE A 69 11.53 -15.38 1.77
CA ILE A 69 11.35 -14.58 0.54
C ILE A 69 10.03 -13.83 0.62
N LEU A 70 10.10 -12.50 0.55
CA LEU A 70 8.93 -11.63 0.53
C LEU A 70 8.25 -11.72 -0.84
N ASP A 71 6.93 -11.89 -0.82
CA ASP A 71 6.10 -11.73 -2.01
C ASP A 71 5.91 -10.24 -2.29
N VAL A 72 6.85 -9.67 -3.03
CA VAL A 72 6.90 -8.23 -3.30
C VAL A 72 5.67 -7.75 -4.04
N GLU A 73 5.18 -8.53 -5.00
CA GLU A 73 4.01 -8.13 -5.80
C GLU A 73 2.75 -8.00 -4.94
N LYS A 74 2.53 -8.94 -4.03
CA LYS A 74 1.40 -8.85 -3.09
C LYS A 74 1.57 -7.68 -2.12
N ALA A 75 2.79 -7.45 -1.65
CA ALA A 75 3.07 -6.35 -0.73
C ALA A 75 2.81 -4.99 -1.39
N LEU A 76 3.27 -4.82 -2.64
CA LEU A 76 3.02 -3.59 -3.41
C LEU A 76 1.53 -3.39 -3.68
N LEU A 77 0.81 -4.47 -3.93
CA LEU A 77 -0.64 -4.43 -4.13
C LEU A 77 -1.35 -3.90 -2.88
N ILE A 78 -1.01 -4.45 -1.72
CA ILE A 78 -1.62 -4.01 -0.45
C ILE A 78 -1.32 -2.53 -0.21
N ALA A 79 -0.08 -2.10 -0.40
CA ALA A 79 0.30 -0.69 -0.25
C ALA A 79 -0.48 0.21 -1.20
N THR A 80 -0.65 -0.19 -2.46
CA THR A 80 -1.42 0.55 -3.46
C THR A 80 -2.89 0.67 -3.07
N LEU A 81 -3.49 -0.42 -2.60
CA LEU A 81 -4.91 -0.40 -2.18
C LEU A 81 -5.13 0.40 -0.90
N LEU A 82 -4.16 0.42 0.01
CA LEU A 82 -4.24 1.29 1.19
C LEU A 82 -4.23 2.76 0.81
N LYS A 83 -3.44 3.15 -0.19
CA LYS A 83 -3.48 4.50 -0.73
C LYS A 83 -4.85 4.82 -1.32
N ALA A 84 -5.41 3.90 -2.11
CA ALA A 84 -6.76 4.05 -2.67
C ALA A 84 -7.82 4.15 -1.58
N GLU A 85 -7.67 3.40 -0.50
CA GLU A 85 -8.55 3.50 0.68
C GLU A 85 -8.49 4.89 1.29
N GLY A 86 -7.29 5.45 1.42
CA GLY A 86 -7.10 6.82 1.89
C GLY A 86 -7.84 7.84 1.02
N ASP A 87 -7.75 7.69 -0.31
CA ASP A 87 -8.46 8.56 -1.25
C ASP A 87 -9.98 8.49 -1.06
N ILE A 88 -10.51 7.29 -0.80
CA ILE A 88 -11.95 7.10 -0.53
C ILE A 88 -12.35 7.84 0.75
N TYR A 89 -11.59 7.69 1.82
CA TYR A 89 -11.88 8.38 3.09
C TYR A 89 -11.76 9.90 2.95
N GLU A 90 -10.80 10.37 2.17
CA GLU A 90 -10.67 11.81 1.87
C GLU A 90 -11.92 12.33 1.15
N ASP A 91 -12.41 11.61 0.14
CA ASP A 91 -13.63 11.96 -0.59
C ASP A 91 -14.87 11.90 0.30
N GLN A 92 -14.90 11.03 1.32
CA GLN A 92 -15.97 10.97 2.30
C GLN A 92 -15.93 12.11 3.33
N GLY A 93 -14.86 12.91 3.34
CA GLY A 93 -14.67 13.94 4.36
C GLY A 93 -14.25 13.37 5.71
N ASN A 94 -13.54 12.24 5.73
CA ASN A 94 -13.01 11.59 6.94
C ASN A 94 -11.49 11.67 6.93
N PRO A 95 -10.89 12.81 7.36
CA PRO A 95 -9.46 13.01 7.26
C PRO A 95 -8.66 12.11 8.21
N ASP A 96 -9.21 11.70 9.34
CA ASP A 96 -8.51 10.83 10.29
C ASP A 96 -8.29 9.44 9.71
N ALA A 97 -9.34 8.85 9.13
CA ALA A 97 -9.22 7.55 8.47
C ALA A 97 -8.33 7.63 7.23
N ALA A 98 -8.42 8.73 6.47
CA ALA A 98 -7.55 8.96 5.33
C ALA A 98 -6.08 9.00 5.75
N TYR A 99 -5.77 9.73 6.82
CA TYR A 99 -4.42 9.80 7.38
C TYR A 99 -3.88 8.41 7.72
N ASP A 100 -4.66 7.61 8.44
CA ASP A 100 -4.24 6.25 8.84
C ASP A 100 -3.94 5.38 7.62
N SER A 101 -4.78 5.41 6.61
CA SER A 101 -4.60 4.63 5.38
C SER A 101 -3.37 5.10 4.59
N TYR A 102 -3.19 6.40 4.43
CA TYR A 102 -2.03 6.96 3.73
C TYR A 102 -0.72 6.65 4.46
N LEU A 103 -0.73 6.79 5.80
CA LEU A 103 0.47 6.53 6.60
C LEU A 103 0.87 5.05 6.52
N THR A 104 -0.09 4.13 6.65
CA THR A 104 0.17 2.70 6.55
C THR A 104 0.69 2.35 5.16
N SER A 105 0.10 2.93 4.11
CA SER A 105 0.56 2.76 2.73
C SER A 105 2.01 3.23 2.57
N LEU A 106 2.33 4.44 3.05
CA LEU A 106 3.68 4.99 2.98
C LEU A 106 4.69 4.10 3.69
N ASN A 107 4.39 3.69 4.91
CA ASN A 107 5.27 2.82 5.69
C ASN A 107 5.52 1.49 4.96
N LEU A 108 4.49 0.90 4.35
CA LEU A 108 4.66 -0.33 3.58
C LEU A 108 5.56 -0.12 2.37
N PHE A 109 5.36 0.93 1.58
CA PHE A 109 6.23 1.22 0.44
C PHE A 109 7.69 1.39 0.88
N LEU A 110 7.93 2.11 1.98
CA LEU A 110 9.28 2.33 2.50
C LEU A 110 9.92 1.03 2.97
N GLU A 111 9.18 0.21 3.72
CA GLU A 111 9.67 -1.09 4.20
C GLU A 111 9.99 -2.03 3.03
N ILE A 112 9.16 -2.06 2.00
CA ILE A 112 9.36 -2.88 0.82
C ILE A 112 10.66 -2.47 0.11
N LEU A 113 10.86 -1.16 -0.12
CA LEU A 113 12.06 -0.65 -0.78
C LEU A 113 13.33 -0.93 0.02
N LEU A 114 13.25 -0.88 1.34
CA LEU A 114 14.41 -1.17 2.19
C LEU A 114 14.78 -2.66 2.19
N ARG A 115 13.82 -3.53 1.89
CA ARG A 115 14.04 -4.99 1.87
C ARG A 115 14.46 -5.55 0.51
N ASP A 116 14.11 -4.85 -0.56
CA ASP A 116 14.38 -5.32 -1.92
C ASP A 116 15.29 -4.33 -2.65
N ASP A 117 16.56 -4.70 -2.79
CA ASP A 117 17.57 -3.89 -3.46
C ASP A 117 17.31 -3.72 -4.97
N ASN A 118 16.45 -4.55 -5.56
CA ASN A 118 16.13 -4.50 -6.99
C ASN A 118 14.95 -3.57 -7.30
N LEU A 119 14.27 -3.06 -6.29
CA LEU A 119 13.10 -2.20 -6.47
C LEU A 119 13.49 -0.72 -6.54
N HIS A 120 14.35 -0.37 -7.45
CA HIS A 120 14.49 1.03 -7.86
C HIS A 120 13.45 1.36 -8.92
N ASP A 121 12.21 0.89 -8.72
CA ASP A 121 11.12 1.13 -9.64
C ASP A 121 10.64 2.56 -9.48
N LEU A 122 10.60 3.28 -10.59
CA LEU A 122 10.09 4.65 -10.67
C LEU A 122 8.66 4.76 -10.12
N ARG A 123 7.87 3.69 -10.20
CA ARG A 123 6.50 3.68 -9.65
C ARG A 123 6.47 3.83 -8.14
N CYS A 124 7.36 3.11 -7.44
CA CYS A 124 7.43 3.21 -5.97
C CYS A 124 7.83 4.62 -5.54
N SER A 125 8.79 5.22 -6.23
CA SER A 125 9.21 6.59 -5.95
C SER A 125 8.08 7.59 -6.15
N SER A 126 7.33 7.45 -7.24
CA SER A 126 6.16 8.28 -7.55
C SER A 126 5.07 8.13 -6.48
N GLU A 127 4.77 6.90 -6.06
CA GLU A 127 3.78 6.64 -5.02
C GLU A 127 4.20 7.23 -3.67
N ILE A 128 5.48 7.11 -3.32
CA ILE A 128 6.03 7.69 -2.08
C ILE A 128 5.93 9.21 -2.10
N GLU A 129 6.31 9.85 -3.20
CA GLU A 129 6.20 11.31 -3.35
C GLU A 129 4.75 11.78 -3.21
N ASP A 130 3.82 11.07 -3.84
CA ASP A 130 2.40 11.37 -3.77
C ASP A 130 1.88 11.27 -2.33
N LEU A 131 2.25 10.21 -1.62
CA LEU A 131 1.87 10.00 -0.22
C LEU A 131 2.48 11.05 0.70
N LEU A 132 3.72 11.44 0.47
CA LEU A 132 4.35 12.53 1.22
C LEU A 132 3.60 13.85 1.01
N GLY A 133 3.14 14.11 -0.20
CA GLY A 133 2.29 15.26 -0.50
C GLY A 133 0.95 15.21 0.24
N LYS A 134 0.31 14.04 0.28
CA LYS A 134 -0.95 13.83 1.01
C LYS A 134 -0.78 14.05 2.51
N LEU A 135 0.39 13.74 3.05
CA LEU A 135 0.69 13.81 4.49
C LEU A 135 1.42 15.10 4.89
N GLU A 136 1.61 16.03 3.97
CA GLU A 136 2.40 17.26 4.17
C GLU A 136 1.92 18.09 5.36
N ALA A 137 0.61 18.13 5.62
CA ALA A 137 0.02 18.90 6.71
C ALA A 137 0.22 18.28 8.08
N TYR A 138 0.77 17.07 8.14
CA TYR A 138 0.92 16.30 9.38
C TYR A 138 2.38 16.13 9.74
N GLU A 139 2.67 16.07 11.04
CA GLU A 139 3.98 15.65 11.52
C GLU A 139 4.07 14.12 11.42
N LEU A 140 5.02 13.61 10.65
CA LEU A 140 5.19 12.17 10.47
C LEU A 140 5.70 11.52 11.76
N PRO A 141 5.20 10.33 12.12
CA PRO A 141 5.68 9.58 13.26
C PRO A 141 7.18 9.29 13.17
N LEU A 142 7.81 9.11 14.33
CA LEU A 142 9.24 8.83 14.41
C LEU A 142 9.65 7.64 13.56
N ASN A 143 8.84 6.56 13.57
CA ASN A 143 9.13 5.36 12.79
C ASN A 143 9.17 5.66 11.28
N THR A 144 8.22 6.45 10.78
CA THR A 144 8.18 6.83 9.36
C THR A 144 9.39 7.68 8.99
N ARG A 145 9.75 8.64 9.84
CA ARG A 145 10.93 9.48 9.63
C ARG A 145 12.20 8.65 9.62
N ARG A 146 12.29 7.64 10.49
CA ARG A 146 13.41 6.70 10.52
C ARG A 146 13.53 5.91 9.20
N LEU A 147 12.41 5.40 8.69
CA LEU A 147 12.39 4.68 7.42
C LEU A 147 12.82 5.56 6.26
N LEU A 148 12.34 6.79 6.20
CA LEU A 148 12.73 7.78 5.18
C LEU A 148 14.23 8.07 5.24
N PHE A 149 14.76 8.27 6.46
CA PHE A 149 16.19 8.51 6.66
C PHE A 149 17.02 7.33 6.17
N GLN A 150 16.61 6.11 6.51
CA GLN A 150 17.30 4.89 6.05
C GLN A 150 17.29 4.79 4.52
N LEU A 151 16.18 5.13 3.88
CA LEU A 151 16.07 5.11 2.44
C LEU A 151 17.00 6.13 1.79
N TYR A 152 17.06 7.35 2.32
CA TYR A 152 17.97 8.39 1.83
C TYR A 152 19.43 7.98 1.99
N LEU A 153 19.79 7.37 3.12
CA LEU A 153 21.15 6.86 3.33
C LEU A 153 21.51 5.79 2.30
N CYS A 154 20.60 4.84 2.06
CA CYS A 154 20.84 3.80 1.05
C CYS A 154 21.02 4.37 -0.35
N ALA A 155 20.22 5.37 -0.71
CA ALA A 155 20.34 6.05 -2.01
C ALA A 155 21.65 6.84 -2.14
N PHE A 156 22.09 7.47 -1.04
CA PHE A 156 23.30 8.31 -1.04
C PHE A 156 24.57 7.48 -1.07
N LEU A 157 24.56 6.28 -0.51
CA LEU A 157 25.74 5.40 -0.43
C LEU A 157 25.95 4.53 -1.67
N LYS A 158 25.07 4.59 -2.65
CA LYS A 158 25.18 3.84 -3.91
C LYS A 158 25.90 4.62 -4.98
#